data_25458e3a1010eeb5221bfdb4ee6996ba
#
_entry.id   25458e3a1010eeb5221bfdb4ee6996ba
#
_cell.length_a   1.000
_cell.length_b   1.000
_cell.length_c   1.000
_cell.angle_alpha   90.00
_cell.angle_beta   90.00
_cell.angle_gamma   90.00
#
_symmetry.space_group_name_H-M   'P 1'
#
loop_
_entity.id
_entity.type
_entity.pdbx_description
1 polymer ?
#
loop_
_entity_poly.entity_id
_entity_poly.type
_entity_poly.pdbx_seq_one_letter_code
_entity_poly.pdbx_strand_id
1 'polypeptide(L)'
;MAGLPHSPHAVVTGAARGIGREIAATLTRAGAVVTALGRQNAALEELIARGDARFSAVADVTDQAAVVAALKEAAARRPIDIMIANAGAAESAPFAKSDAALFKRMLDVNFMGVVNSIQAALPSMRKQPFGRIVVIASTAGLKGYPYVSAYAAAKHAAIGLVRSLALELASTRITVNAVCPGFTDTDLVAGSIDTIKKRTGRDHAEAMAELTRHNPQGRLVSPQEVSDAVLWLCGEGASAVTGQAIAVAGGEI
;
A
#
# COMPACT_ATOMS: atom_id res chain seq x y z
N MET A 1 -5.79 9.00 21.89
CA MET A 1 -5.73 8.46 20.52
C MET A 1 -6.77 7.34 20.45
N ALA A 2 -7.68 7.37 19.48
CA ALA A 2 -8.63 6.27 19.29
C ALA A 2 -7.83 5.03 18.89
N GLY A 3 -7.81 4.02 19.74
CA GLY A 3 -7.09 2.78 19.51
C GLY A 3 -7.78 1.89 18.47
N LEU A 4 -7.10 0.83 18.06
CA LEU A 4 -7.71 -0.23 17.28
C LEU A 4 -8.66 -1.05 18.17
N PRO A 5 -9.83 -1.47 17.67
CA PRO A 5 -10.74 -2.28 18.46
C PRO A 5 -10.17 -3.70 18.67
N HIS A 6 -10.24 -4.19 19.90
CA HIS A 6 -10.11 -5.61 20.26
C HIS A 6 -8.94 -6.40 19.63
N SER A 7 -7.74 -5.82 19.49
CA SER A 7 -6.57 -6.51 18.90
C SER A 7 -6.89 -7.18 17.54
N PRO A 8 -7.25 -6.40 16.50
CA PRO A 8 -7.69 -6.96 15.23
C PRO A 8 -6.56 -7.68 14.49
N HIS A 9 -6.92 -8.64 13.63
CA HIS A 9 -5.97 -9.29 12.74
C HIS A 9 -5.82 -8.48 11.45
N ALA A 10 -4.62 -7.98 11.20
CA ALA A 10 -4.27 -7.23 10.01
C ALA A 10 -3.36 -8.05 9.08
N VAL A 11 -3.68 -8.07 7.79
CA VAL A 11 -2.80 -8.57 6.74
C VAL A 11 -2.22 -7.39 5.98
N VAL A 12 -0.89 -7.34 5.84
CA VAL A 12 -0.18 -6.27 5.10
C VAL A 12 0.59 -6.90 3.95
N THR A 13 0.24 -6.55 2.71
CA THR A 13 1.00 -7.00 1.53
C THR A 13 2.19 -6.10 1.25
N GLY A 14 3.29 -6.67 0.73
CA GLY A 14 4.52 -5.93 0.51
C GLY A 14 5.14 -5.43 1.81
N ALA A 15 4.96 -6.17 2.91
CA ALA A 15 5.38 -5.77 4.25
C ALA A 15 6.89 -5.82 4.48
N ALA A 16 7.68 -6.44 3.58
CA ALA A 16 9.10 -6.69 3.81
C ALA A 16 9.97 -5.44 3.87
N ARG A 17 9.52 -4.28 3.36
CA ARG A 17 10.30 -3.04 3.28
C ARG A 17 9.44 -1.78 3.15
N GLY A 18 10.09 -0.62 3.27
CA GLY A 18 9.50 0.70 2.98
C GLY A 18 8.21 0.94 3.76
N ILE A 19 7.20 1.50 3.08
CA ILE A 19 5.89 1.84 3.66
C ILE A 19 5.22 0.62 4.29
N GLY A 20 5.25 -0.55 3.62
CA GLY A 20 4.59 -1.76 4.12
C GLY A 20 5.18 -2.26 5.44
N ARG A 21 6.51 -2.18 5.60
CA ARG A 21 7.18 -2.51 6.87
C ARG A 21 6.76 -1.57 7.99
N GLU A 22 6.74 -0.26 7.71
CA GLU A 22 6.34 0.72 8.73
C GLU A 22 4.87 0.57 9.12
N ILE A 23 3.99 0.27 8.15
CA ILE A 23 2.57 -0.04 8.45
C ILE A 23 2.46 -1.27 9.36
N ALA A 24 3.19 -2.35 9.06
CA ALA A 24 3.17 -3.57 9.88
C ALA A 24 3.63 -3.26 11.31
N ALA A 25 4.74 -2.57 11.49
CA ALA A 25 5.27 -2.16 12.78
C ALA A 25 4.28 -1.24 13.54
N THR A 26 3.72 -0.24 12.86
CA THR A 26 2.76 0.72 13.45
C THR A 26 1.48 0.02 13.92
N LEU A 27 0.91 -0.87 13.11
CA LEU A 27 -0.27 -1.65 13.49
C LEU A 27 0.03 -2.60 14.66
N THR A 28 1.20 -3.24 14.67
CA THR A 28 1.63 -4.10 15.78
C THR A 28 1.79 -3.31 17.07
N ARG A 29 2.45 -2.15 17.04
CA ARG A 29 2.57 -1.24 18.21
C ARG A 29 1.21 -0.76 18.72
N ALA A 30 0.23 -0.62 17.81
CA ALA A 30 -1.15 -0.26 18.15
C ALA A 30 -2.00 -1.43 18.65
N GLY A 31 -1.43 -2.64 18.81
CA GLY A 31 -2.08 -3.81 19.37
C GLY A 31 -2.77 -4.74 18.37
N ALA A 32 -2.57 -4.54 17.05
CA ALA A 32 -3.01 -5.51 16.06
C ALA A 32 -2.13 -6.77 16.05
N VAL A 33 -2.73 -7.91 15.70
CA VAL A 33 -1.99 -9.11 15.30
C VAL A 33 -1.72 -9.01 13.80
N VAL A 34 -0.46 -8.87 13.40
CA VAL A 34 -0.11 -8.63 12.00
C VAL A 34 0.40 -9.90 11.34
N THR A 35 -0.15 -10.22 10.15
CA THR A 35 0.44 -11.14 9.18
C THR A 35 1.11 -10.33 8.08
N ALA A 36 2.43 -10.43 7.98
CA ALA A 36 3.22 -9.81 6.93
C ALA A 36 3.23 -10.70 5.68
N LEU A 37 2.76 -10.19 4.54
CA LEU A 37 2.78 -10.92 3.27
C LEU A 37 3.78 -10.30 2.30
N GLY A 38 4.60 -11.14 1.67
CA GLY A 38 5.60 -10.72 0.69
C GLY A 38 6.22 -11.91 -0.04
N ARG A 39 7.16 -11.64 -0.95
CA ARG A 39 7.78 -12.67 -1.80
C ARG A 39 9.02 -13.32 -1.19
N GLN A 40 9.69 -12.64 -0.29
CA GLN A 40 11.00 -13.04 0.25
C GLN A 40 10.85 -13.48 1.71
N ASN A 41 10.92 -14.79 1.95
CA ASN A 41 10.74 -15.37 3.28
C ASN A 41 11.71 -14.79 4.31
N ALA A 42 13.00 -14.68 3.98
CA ALA A 42 14.01 -14.17 4.90
C ALA A 42 13.69 -12.75 5.41
N ALA A 43 13.23 -11.85 4.52
CA ALA A 43 12.85 -10.49 4.91
C ALA A 43 11.58 -10.45 5.77
N LEU A 44 10.66 -11.40 5.60
CA LEU A 44 9.48 -11.54 6.46
C LEU A 44 9.83 -12.10 7.83
N GLU A 45 10.75 -13.07 7.90
CA GLU A 45 11.25 -13.60 9.16
C GLU A 45 12.00 -12.54 9.98
N GLU A 46 12.72 -11.64 9.31
CA GLU A 46 13.36 -10.50 9.98
C GLU A 46 12.33 -9.57 10.65
N LEU A 47 11.18 -9.32 10.02
CA LEU A 47 10.09 -8.55 10.64
C LEU A 47 9.56 -9.24 11.90
N ILE A 48 9.37 -10.55 11.85
CA ILE A 48 8.92 -11.32 13.01
C ILE A 48 9.94 -11.27 14.14
N ALA A 49 11.24 -11.44 13.82
CA ALA A 49 12.31 -11.37 14.79
C ALA A 49 12.41 -10.01 15.49
N ARG A 50 12.03 -8.93 14.80
CA ARG A 50 11.95 -7.56 15.38
C ARG A 50 10.68 -7.32 16.18
N GLY A 51 9.69 -8.22 16.10
CA GLY A 51 8.38 -8.00 16.70
C GLY A 51 7.47 -7.05 15.90
N ASP A 52 7.80 -6.75 14.65
CA ASP A 52 7.02 -5.88 13.76
C ASP A 52 5.83 -6.60 13.10
N ALA A 53 5.80 -7.93 13.16
CA ALA A 53 4.69 -8.78 12.78
C ALA A 53 4.65 -10.05 13.63
N ARG A 54 3.48 -10.68 13.73
CA ARG A 54 3.30 -11.94 14.47
C ARG A 54 3.45 -13.17 13.57
N PHE A 55 3.00 -13.06 12.32
CA PHE A 55 3.00 -14.13 11.33
C PHE A 55 3.53 -13.64 9.99
N SER A 56 4.02 -14.56 9.18
CA SER A 56 4.39 -14.32 7.79
C SER A 56 3.57 -15.19 6.85
N ALA A 57 3.45 -14.74 5.60
CA ALA A 57 2.87 -15.49 4.50
C ALA A 57 3.66 -15.16 3.22
N VAL A 58 4.14 -16.19 2.51
CA VAL A 58 4.92 -16.00 1.28
C VAL A 58 3.98 -16.11 0.08
N ALA A 59 3.81 -15.00 -0.65
CA ALA A 59 3.08 -14.99 -1.92
C ALA A 59 3.50 -13.80 -2.79
N ASP A 60 3.43 -13.96 -4.12
CA ASP A 60 3.43 -12.85 -5.06
C ASP A 60 1.97 -12.41 -5.26
N VAL A 61 1.67 -11.10 -5.07
CA VAL A 61 0.31 -10.58 -5.22
C VAL A 61 -0.23 -10.69 -6.64
N THR A 62 0.63 -10.90 -7.63
CA THR A 62 0.24 -11.12 -9.03
C THR A 62 -0.22 -12.56 -9.30
N ASP A 63 0.10 -13.51 -8.40
CA ASP A 63 -0.38 -14.89 -8.42
C ASP A 63 -1.62 -15.03 -7.53
N GLN A 64 -2.79 -15.02 -8.15
CA GLN A 64 -4.08 -15.12 -7.46
C GLN A 64 -4.17 -16.39 -6.61
N ALA A 65 -3.70 -17.54 -7.12
CA ALA A 65 -3.81 -18.81 -6.41
C ALA A 65 -2.93 -18.82 -5.16
N ALA A 66 -1.70 -18.30 -5.26
CA ALA A 66 -0.80 -18.15 -4.12
C ALA A 66 -1.37 -17.20 -3.06
N VAL A 67 -1.96 -16.08 -3.46
CA VAL A 67 -2.61 -15.12 -2.53
C VAL A 67 -3.79 -15.76 -1.82
N VAL A 68 -4.67 -16.48 -2.56
CA VAL A 68 -5.82 -17.17 -1.96
C VAL A 68 -5.37 -18.21 -0.94
N ALA A 69 -4.36 -19.01 -1.26
CA ALA A 69 -3.82 -20.02 -0.32
C ALA A 69 -3.24 -19.35 0.95
N ALA A 70 -2.41 -18.32 0.78
CA ALA A 70 -1.79 -17.59 1.88
C ALA A 70 -2.81 -16.91 2.81
N LEU A 71 -3.84 -16.25 2.25
CA LEU A 71 -4.85 -15.58 3.05
C LEU A 71 -5.86 -16.56 3.68
N LYS A 72 -6.12 -17.69 3.05
CA LYS A 72 -6.90 -18.78 3.66
C LYS A 72 -6.20 -19.34 4.91
N GLU A 73 -4.89 -19.56 4.82
CA GLU A 73 -4.08 -19.98 5.98
C GLU A 73 -4.05 -18.91 7.07
N ALA A 74 -3.84 -17.64 6.72
CA ALA A 74 -3.88 -16.55 7.68
C ALA A 74 -5.23 -16.45 8.38
N ALA A 75 -6.35 -16.57 7.64
CA ALA A 75 -7.69 -16.54 8.17
C ALA A 75 -8.03 -17.75 9.06
N ALA A 76 -7.42 -18.91 8.80
CA ALA A 76 -7.57 -20.10 9.62
C ALA A 76 -6.88 -19.96 11.00
N ARG A 77 -5.77 -19.22 11.06
CA ARG A 77 -5.08 -18.90 12.32
C ARG A 77 -5.90 -17.88 13.14
N ARG A 78 -6.41 -16.86 12.48
CA ARG A 78 -7.25 -15.83 13.08
C ARG A 78 -8.07 -15.13 11.96
N PRO A 79 -9.39 -14.88 12.14
CA PRO A 79 -10.18 -14.14 11.19
C PRO A 79 -9.54 -12.80 10.84
N ILE A 80 -9.59 -12.41 9.54
CA ILE A 80 -9.02 -11.16 9.06
C ILE A 80 -10.01 -10.03 9.29
N ASP A 81 -9.57 -8.97 9.96
CA ASP A 81 -10.33 -7.75 10.22
C ASP A 81 -9.84 -6.59 9.35
N ILE A 82 -8.53 -6.53 9.09
CA ILE A 82 -7.89 -5.43 8.37
C ILE A 82 -7.09 -5.99 7.18
N MET A 83 -7.33 -5.44 5.98
CA MET A 83 -6.56 -5.75 4.78
C MET A 83 -5.85 -4.49 4.28
N ILE A 84 -4.52 -4.48 4.32
CA ILE A 84 -3.69 -3.42 3.76
C ILE A 84 -3.08 -3.91 2.44
N ALA A 85 -3.64 -3.44 1.33
CA ALA A 85 -3.13 -3.72 0.00
C ALA A 85 -2.04 -2.70 -0.36
N ASN A 86 -0.80 -2.99 0.06
CA ASN A 86 0.34 -2.08 -0.09
C ASN A 86 1.34 -2.54 -1.17
N ALA A 87 1.43 -3.83 -1.48
CA ALA A 87 2.38 -4.33 -2.48
C ALA A 87 2.27 -3.55 -3.80
N GLY A 88 3.41 -3.10 -4.31
CA GLY A 88 3.47 -2.32 -5.54
C GLY A 88 4.89 -2.16 -6.06
N ALA A 89 4.98 -1.65 -7.29
CA ALA A 89 6.23 -1.28 -7.96
C ALA A 89 6.01 -0.05 -8.84
N ALA A 90 7.09 0.68 -9.12
CA ALA A 90 7.06 1.81 -10.05
C ALA A 90 8.19 1.65 -11.06
N GLU A 91 7.85 1.82 -12.33
CA GLU A 91 8.81 1.91 -13.43
C GLU A 91 8.56 3.21 -14.21
N SER A 92 9.64 3.87 -14.65
CA SER A 92 9.57 5.11 -15.42
C SER A 92 10.17 4.93 -16.81
N ALA A 93 9.45 5.36 -17.84
CA ALA A 93 9.92 5.42 -19.21
C ALA A 93 9.23 6.56 -19.98
N PRO A 94 9.87 7.17 -21.00
CA PRO A 94 9.16 8.01 -21.96
C PRO A 94 8.01 7.23 -22.60
N PHE A 95 6.87 7.87 -22.83
CA PHE A 95 5.69 7.19 -23.38
C PHE A 95 5.99 6.46 -24.70
N ALA A 96 6.78 7.07 -25.58
CA ALA A 96 7.19 6.46 -26.84
C ALA A 96 8.06 5.18 -26.69
N LYS A 97 8.56 4.90 -25.46
CA LYS A 97 9.34 3.69 -25.13
C LYS A 97 8.58 2.79 -24.14
N SER A 98 7.34 3.12 -23.81
CA SER A 98 6.49 2.37 -22.90
C SER A 98 5.67 1.38 -23.72
N ASP A 99 6.12 0.13 -23.76
CA ASP A 99 5.44 -0.95 -24.48
C ASP A 99 4.25 -1.54 -23.66
N ALA A 100 3.47 -2.39 -24.31
CA ALA A 100 2.35 -3.06 -23.67
C ALA A 100 2.79 -3.96 -22.48
N ALA A 101 4.00 -4.49 -22.51
CA ALA A 101 4.53 -5.32 -21.43
C ALA A 101 4.78 -4.48 -20.15
N LEU A 102 5.27 -3.25 -20.28
CA LEU A 102 5.41 -2.32 -19.16
C LEU A 102 4.04 -1.98 -18.54
N PHE A 103 3.05 -1.66 -19.39
CA PHE A 103 1.68 -1.41 -18.90
C PHE A 103 1.12 -2.62 -18.18
N LYS A 104 1.28 -3.82 -18.76
CA LYS A 104 0.82 -5.06 -18.13
C LYS A 104 1.47 -5.28 -16.78
N ARG A 105 2.80 -5.17 -16.65
CA ARG A 105 3.49 -5.34 -15.37
C ARG A 105 2.99 -4.35 -14.31
N MET A 106 2.79 -3.07 -14.67
CA MET A 106 2.32 -2.06 -13.73
C MET A 106 0.88 -2.33 -13.29
N LEU A 107 0.02 -2.76 -14.21
CA LEU A 107 -1.36 -3.16 -13.89
C LEU A 107 -1.39 -4.44 -13.04
N ASP A 108 -0.59 -5.44 -13.37
CA ASP A 108 -0.57 -6.71 -12.64
C ASP A 108 -0.22 -6.49 -11.16
N VAL A 109 0.83 -5.73 -10.87
CA VAL A 109 1.27 -5.57 -9.48
C VAL A 109 0.47 -4.49 -8.72
N ASN A 110 0.16 -3.33 -9.34
CA ASN A 110 -0.43 -2.19 -8.63
C ASN A 110 -1.96 -2.17 -8.65
N PHE A 111 -2.60 -2.97 -9.51
CA PHE A 111 -4.05 -3.08 -9.60
C PHE A 111 -4.53 -4.51 -9.38
N MET A 112 -4.10 -5.49 -10.20
CA MET A 112 -4.55 -6.88 -10.02
C MET A 112 -4.08 -7.46 -8.69
N GLY A 113 -2.87 -7.12 -8.22
CA GLY A 113 -2.39 -7.48 -6.88
C GLY A 113 -3.28 -6.94 -5.75
N VAL A 114 -3.83 -5.73 -5.91
CA VAL A 114 -4.83 -5.17 -4.98
C VAL A 114 -6.13 -5.96 -5.05
N VAL A 115 -6.64 -6.24 -6.25
CA VAL A 115 -7.85 -7.03 -6.47
C VAL A 115 -7.73 -8.41 -5.83
N ASN A 116 -6.66 -9.15 -6.13
CA ASN A 116 -6.40 -10.50 -5.60
C ASN A 116 -6.38 -10.49 -4.06
N SER A 117 -5.69 -9.50 -3.48
CA SER A 117 -5.56 -9.37 -2.02
C SER A 117 -6.90 -9.12 -1.34
N ILE A 118 -7.70 -8.19 -1.87
CA ILE A 118 -9.01 -7.86 -1.31
C ILE A 118 -9.98 -9.02 -1.49
N GLN A 119 -10.06 -9.63 -2.68
CA GLN A 119 -10.96 -10.76 -2.95
C GLN A 119 -10.66 -11.95 -2.04
N ALA A 120 -9.39 -12.23 -1.77
CA ALA A 120 -9.01 -13.35 -0.90
C ALA A 120 -9.29 -13.07 0.60
N ALA A 121 -9.20 -11.82 1.06
CA ALA A 121 -9.50 -11.43 2.44
C ALA A 121 -11.01 -11.30 2.73
N LEU A 122 -11.78 -10.82 1.76
CA LEU A 122 -13.18 -10.42 1.92
C LEU A 122 -14.11 -11.50 2.52
N PRO A 123 -14.01 -12.79 2.15
CA PRO A 123 -14.85 -13.84 2.77
C PRO A 123 -14.66 -13.99 4.28
N SER A 124 -13.45 -13.76 4.80
CA SER A 124 -13.17 -13.73 6.24
C SER A 124 -13.72 -12.46 6.87
N MET A 125 -13.44 -11.30 6.27
CA MET A 125 -13.82 -9.98 6.77
C MET A 125 -15.33 -9.80 6.90
N ARG A 126 -16.11 -10.31 5.94
CA ARG A 126 -17.60 -10.23 5.98
C ARG A 126 -18.24 -10.91 7.19
N LYS A 127 -17.52 -11.81 7.86
CA LYS A 127 -17.99 -12.53 9.06
C LYS A 127 -17.65 -11.80 10.36
N GLN A 128 -16.89 -10.70 10.27
CA GLN A 128 -16.44 -9.97 11.45
C GLN A 128 -17.35 -8.77 11.76
N PRO A 129 -17.44 -8.36 13.03
CA PRO A 129 -18.20 -7.17 13.44
C PRO A 129 -17.50 -5.86 13.06
N PHE A 130 -16.29 -5.92 12.50
CA PHE A 130 -15.45 -4.81 12.14
C PHE A 130 -14.61 -5.17 10.91
N GLY A 131 -14.45 -4.24 9.98
CA GLY A 131 -13.59 -4.46 8.81
C GLY A 131 -12.98 -3.17 8.26
N ARG A 132 -11.71 -3.21 7.86
CA ARG A 132 -11.01 -2.10 7.22
C ARG A 132 -10.20 -2.58 6.03
N ILE A 133 -10.43 -1.99 4.88
CA ILE A 133 -9.62 -2.19 3.67
C ILE A 133 -8.93 -0.86 3.37
N VAL A 134 -7.60 -0.86 3.36
CA VAL A 134 -6.82 0.32 2.99
C VAL A 134 -5.87 -0.05 1.85
N VAL A 135 -5.99 0.67 0.74
CA VAL A 135 -5.14 0.52 -0.45
C VAL A 135 -4.07 1.59 -0.44
N ILE A 136 -2.80 1.22 -0.51
CA ILE A 136 -1.74 2.18 -0.70
C ILE A 136 -1.63 2.50 -2.19
N ALA A 137 -2.28 3.61 -2.57
CA ALA A 137 -2.26 4.13 -3.92
C ALA A 137 -1.01 5.00 -4.17
N SER A 138 -1.19 6.24 -4.57
CA SER A 138 -0.13 7.24 -4.80
C SER A 138 -0.78 8.58 -5.18
N THR A 139 -0.10 9.69 -5.04
CA THR A 139 -0.46 10.95 -5.72
C THR A 139 -0.55 10.76 -7.24
N ALA A 140 0.21 9.81 -7.82
CA ALA A 140 0.08 9.41 -9.21
C ALA A 140 -1.25 8.71 -9.58
N GLY A 141 -2.10 8.41 -8.60
CA GLY A 141 -3.48 7.99 -8.82
C GLY A 141 -4.49 9.14 -8.75
N LEU A 142 -4.04 10.35 -8.40
CA LEU A 142 -4.86 11.56 -8.27
C LEU A 142 -4.53 12.58 -9.36
N LYS A 143 -3.27 12.61 -9.84
CA LYS A 143 -2.82 13.44 -10.95
C LYS A 143 -1.80 12.72 -11.82
N GLY A 144 -1.44 13.31 -12.97
CA GLY A 144 -0.40 12.80 -13.85
C GLY A 144 1.01 13.25 -13.46
N TYR A 145 1.99 12.42 -13.79
CA TYR A 145 3.41 12.76 -13.73
C TYR A 145 4.10 12.35 -15.02
N PRO A 146 5.11 13.11 -15.48
CA PRO A 146 5.90 12.71 -16.65
C PRO A 146 6.57 11.35 -16.43
N TYR A 147 6.70 10.58 -17.51
CA TYR A 147 7.46 9.33 -17.56
C TYR A 147 6.95 8.15 -16.74
N VAL A 148 5.77 8.24 -16.12
CA VAL A 148 5.19 7.15 -15.31
C VAL A 148 3.75 6.81 -15.72
N SER A 149 3.42 6.95 -17.00
CA SER A 149 2.05 6.77 -17.51
C SER A 149 1.44 5.41 -17.17
N ALA A 150 2.21 4.31 -17.27
CA ALA A 150 1.74 2.97 -16.92
C ALA A 150 1.46 2.83 -15.40
N TYR A 151 2.33 3.37 -14.57
CA TYR A 151 2.15 3.39 -13.12
C TYR A 151 0.96 4.27 -12.72
N ALA A 152 0.86 5.48 -13.27
CA ALA A 152 -0.24 6.40 -13.00
C ALA A 152 -1.58 5.78 -13.39
N ALA A 153 -1.68 5.15 -14.56
CA ALA A 153 -2.89 4.44 -14.99
C ALA A 153 -3.30 3.34 -13.99
N ALA A 154 -2.34 2.53 -13.52
CA ALA A 154 -2.62 1.47 -12.55
C ALA A 154 -3.08 2.03 -11.18
N LYS A 155 -2.50 3.14 -10.71
CA LYS A 155 -2.88 3.78 -9.44
C LYS A 155 -4.23 4.51 -9.54
N HIS A 156 -4.58 5.09 -10.69
CA HIS A 156 -5.94 5.60 -10.95
C HIS A 156 -6.98 4.46 -10.94
N ALA A 157 -6.66 3.32 -11.56
CA ALA A 157 -7.52 2.13 -11.54
C ALA A 157 -7.77 1.63 -10.11
N ALA A 158 -6.73 1.59 -9.26
CA ALA A 158 -6.86 1.20 -7.86
C ALA A 158 -7.78 2.15 -7.07
N ILE A 159 -7.71 3.47 -7.30
CA ILE A 159 -8.63 4.45 -6.68
C ILE A 159 -10.05 4.26 -7.18
N GLY A 160 -10.24 4.00 -8.48
CA GLY A 160 -11.55 3.66 -9.05
C GLY A 160 -12.19 2.44 -8.37
N LEU A 161 -11.39 1.38 -8.16
CA LEU A 161 -11.80 0.19 -7.42
C LEU A 161 -12.24 0.53 -5.99
N VAL A 162 -11.43 1.31 -5.25
CA VAL A 162 -11.74 1.74 -3.88
C VAL A 162 -13.09 2.43 -3.79
N ARG A 163 -13.37 3.37 -4.68
CA ARG A 163 -14.64 4.11 -4.72
C ARG A 163 -15.83 3.20 -4.99
N SER A 164 -15.71 2.29 -5.97
CA SER A 164 -16.77 1.34 -6.32
C SER A 164 -17.03 0.35 -5.18
N LEU A 165 -15.96 -0.26 -4.65
CA LEU A 165 -16.07 -1.25 -3.59
C LEU A 165 -16.60 -0.65 -2.28
N ALA A 166 -16.29 0.60 -1.98
CA ALA A 166 -16.83 1.33 -0.84
C ALA A 166 -18.36 1.44 -0.90
N LEU A 167 -18.93 1.70 -2.08
CA LEU A 167 -20.37 1.74 -2.27
C LEU A 167 -21.01 0.35 -2.15
N GLU A 168 -20.37 -0.68 -2.70
CA GLU A 168 -20.84 -2.07 -2.61
C GLU A 168 -20.88 -2.57 -1.15
N LEU A 169 -19.91 -2.15 -0.35
CA LEU A 169 -19.79 -2.58 1.05
C LEU A 169 -20.40 -1.61 2.06
N ALA A 170 -21.00 -0.49 1.63
CA ALA A 170 -21.51 0.58 2.49
C ALA A 170 -22.54 0.10 3.53
N SER A 171 -23.34 -0.93 3.21
CA SER A 171 -24.31 -1.52 4.13
C SER A 171 -23.70 -2.52 5.12
N THR A 172 -22.39 -2.77 5.01
CA THR A 172 -21.67 -3.67 5.92
C THR A 172 -20.90 -2.90 6.98
N ARG A 173 -20.08 -3.59 7.77
CA ARG A 173 -19.17 -2.97 8.75
C ARG A 173 -17.76 -2.74 8.19
N ILE A 174 -17.58 -2.89 6.87
CA ILE A 174 -16.29 -2.76 6.20
C ILE A 174 -16.19 -1.39 5.53
N THR A 175 -15.17 -0.61 5.88
CA THR A 175 -14.82 0.59 5.13
C THR A 175 -13.70 0.31 4.15
N VAL A 176 -13.68 1.02 3.02
CA VAL A 176 -12.68 0.86 1.96
C VAL A 176 -12.13 2.23 1.59
N ASN A 177 -10.83 2.46 1.82
CA ASN A 177 -10.20 3.74 1.53
C ASN A 177 -8.84 3.54 0.84
N ALA A 178 -8.34 4.60 0.21
CA ALA A 178 -6.99 4.69 -0.30
C ALA A 178 -6.18 5.73 0.48
N VAL A 179 -4.92 5.42 0.77
CA VAL A 179 -3.90 6.40 1.14
C VAL A 179 -3.04 6.65 -0.09
N CYS A 180 -2.81 7.90 -0.42
CA CYS A 180 -2.12 8.36 -1.62
C CYS A 180 -0.84 9.12 -1.22
N PRO A 181 0.28 8.41 -0.96
CA PRO A 181 1.53 9.06 -0.61
C PRO A 181 2.10 9.85 -1.79
N GLY A 182 2.77 10.97 -1.48
CA GLY A 182 3.75 11.59 -2.36
C GLY A 182 5.07 10.82 -2.40
N PHE A 183 6.14 11.46 -2.85
CA PHE A 183 7.48 10.86 -2.79
C PHE A 183 7.88 10.60 -1.34
N THR A 184 7.97 9.31 -1.00
CA THR A 184 8.21 8.84 0.36
C THR A 184 9.63 8.30 0.50
N ASP A 185 10.31 8.60 1.60
CA ASP A 185 11.68 8.16 1.88
C ASP A 185 11.77 6.64 2.05
N THR A 186 12.04 5.96 0.96
CA THR A 186 12.09 4.49 0.85
C THR A 186 13.10 4.07 -0.21
N ASP A 187 13.48 2.79 -0.22
CA ASP A 187 14.34 2.21 -1.26
C ASP A 187 13.81 2.44 -2.69
N LEU A 188 12.49 2.54 -2.85
CA LEU A 188 11.88 2.84 -4.15
C LEU A 188 12.27 4.23 -4.65
N VAL A 189 12.28 5.23 -3.78
CA VAL A 189 12.68 6.60 -4.09
C VAL A 189 14.20 6.68 -4.25
N ALA A 190 14.97 5.98 -3.43
CA ALA A 190 16.42 5.87 -3.61
C ALA A 190 16.77 5.34 -5.01
N GLY A 191 16.09 4.28 -5.49
CA GLY A 191 16.24 3.78 -6.86
C GLY A 191 15.83 4.79 -7.93
N SER A 192 14.85 5.65 -7.66
CA SER A 192 14.46 6.74 -8.57
C SER A 192 15.55 7.82 -8.65
N ILE A 193 16.14 8.19 -7.51
CA ILE A 193 17.29 9.12 -7.45
C ILE A 193 18.46 8.58 -8.27
N ASP A 194 18.82 7.31 -8.09
CA ASP A 194 19.89 6.67 -8.87
C ASP A 194 19.60 6.68 -10.37
N THR A 195 18.35 6.48 -10.75
CA THR A 195 17.91 6.53 -12.14
C THR A 195 18.06 7.94 -12.73
N ILE A 196 17.66 8.98 -11.97
CA ILE A 196 17.82 10.38 -12.37
C ILE A 196 19.30 10.70 -12.56
N LYS A 197 20.14 10.38 -11.57
CA LYS A 197 21.61 10.58 -11.65
C LYS A 197 22.22 9.95 -12.90
N LYS A 198 21.93 8.67 -13.16
CA LYS A 198 22.44 7.93 -14.32
C LYS A 198 22.00 8.53 -15.66
N ARG A 199 20.76 9.04 -15.74
CA ARG A 199 20.21 9.55 -17.01
C ARG A 199 20.54 11.01 -17.29
N THR A 200 20.74 11.82 -16.26
CA THR A 200 20.88 13.28 -16.38
C THR A 200 22.26 13.81 -16.03
N GLY A 201 23.11 12.99 -15.40
CA GLY A 201 24.42 13.43 -14.86
C GLY A 201 24.31 14.31 -13.61
N ARG A 202 23.10 14.54 -13.08
CA ARG A 202 22.88 15.33 -11.86
C ARG A 202 23.50 14.67 -10.65
N ASP A 203 23.88 15.47 -9.68
CA ASP A 203 24.32 14.96 -8.37
C ASP A 203 23.12 14.49 -7.51
N HIS A 204 23.43 14.00 -6.30
CA HIS A 204 22.37 13.49 -5.39
C HIS A 204 21.43 14.60 -4.91
N ALA A 205 21.96 15.78 -4.62
CA ALA A 205 21.17 16.90 -4.10
C ALA A 205 20.22 17.45 -5.17
N GLU A 206 20.69 17.59 -6.41
CA GLU A 206 19.88 17.98 -7.56
C GLU A 206 18.77 16.96 -7.88
N ALA A 207 19.09 15.66 -7.83
CA ALA A 207 18.12 14.60 -8.04
C ALA A 207 17.06 14.55 -6.92
N MET A 208 17.47 14.79 -5.67
CA MET A 208 16.55 14.90 -4.53
C MET A 208 15.63 16.14 -4.69
N ALA A 209 16.20 17.30 -5.04
CA ALA A 209 15.43 18.52 -5.28
C ALA A 209 14.37 18.34 -6.39
N GLU A 210 14.68 17.57 -7.42
CA GLU A 210 13.72 17.25 -8.48
C GLU A 210 12.50 16.48 -7.97
N LEU A 211 12.67 15.57 -7.00
CA LEU A 211 11.58 14.82 -6.40
C LEU A 211 10.81 15.63 -5.36
N THR A 212 11.52 16.42 -4.55
CA THR A 212 10.91 17.20 -3.46
C THR A 212 10.23 18.48 -3.93
N ARG A 213 10.55 18.99 -5.13
CA ARG A 213 9.92 20.21 -5.69
C ARG A 213 8.40 20.14 -5.80
N HIS A 214 7.85 18.94 -5.88
CA HIS A 214 6.40 18.73 -5.95
C HIS A 214 5.72 18.85 -4.59
N ASN A 215 6.46 18.63 -3.50
CA ASN A 215 5.95 18.77 -2.15
C ASN A 215 6.20 20.20 -1.63
N PRO A 216 5.16 21.01 -1.37
CA PRO A 216 5.33 22.37 -0.83
C PRO A 216 6.10 22.44 0.49
N GLN A 217 6.15 21.34 1.27
CA GLN A 217 6.99 21.28 2.48
C GLN A 217 8.48 21.08 2.16
N GLY A 218 8.88 20.92 0.90
CA GLY A 218 10.29 20.85 0.46
C GLY A 218 11.04 19.58 0.91
N ARG A 219 10.33 18.50 1.26
CA ARG A 219 10.93 17.25 1.77
C ARG A 219 10.21 16.01 1.23
N LEU A 220 10.84 14.87 1.40
CA LEU A 220 10.13 13.59 1.23
C LEU A 220 9.13 13.38 2.39
N VAL A 221 8.06 12.65 2.10
CA VAL A 221 7.15 12.13 3.11
C VAL A 221 7.87 10.99 3.85
N SER A 222 7.72 10.88 5.16
CA SER A 222 8.26 9.74 5.88
C SER A 222 7.30 8.53 5.81
N PRO A 223 7.82 7.29 5.84
CA PRO A 223 6.98 6.09 5.95
C PRO A 223 6.05 6.13 7.19
N GLN A 224 6.50 6.77 8.27
CA GLN A 224 5.70 6.94 9.50
C GLN A 224 4.46 7.81 9.23
N GLU A 225 4.57 8.93 8.52
CA GLU A 225 3.43 9.79 8.19
C GLU A 225 2.37 9.03 7.37
N VAL A 226 2.80 8.15 6.47
CA VAL A 226 1.89 7.29 5.72
C VAL A 226 1.23 6.25 6.64
N SER A 227 2.00 5.61 7.51
CA SER A 227 1.47 4.58 8.43
C SER A 227 0.53 5.17 9.47
N ASP A 228 0.73 6.40 9.91
CA ASP A 228 -0.17 7.11 10.83
C ASP A 228 -1.54 7.37 10.18
N ALA A 229 -1.57 7.76 8.90
CA ALA A 229 -2.81 7.90 8.14
C ALA A 229 -3.53 6.55 7.98
N VAL A 230 -2.79 5.48 7.73
CA VAL A 230 -3.34 4.11 7.68
C VAL A 230 -3.91 3.71 9.03
N LEU A 231 -3.18 3.92 10.12
CA LEU A 231 -3.63 3.60 11.48
C LEU A 231 -4.92 4.35 11.82
N TRP A 232 -5.01 5.64 11.48
CA TRP A 232 -6.23 6.42 11.68
C TRP A 232 -7.43 5.82 10.92
N LEU A 233 -7.25 5.46 9.64
CA LEU A 233 -8.30 4.82 8.83
C LEU A 233 -8.71 3.43 9.38
N CYS A 234 -7.81 2.74 10.06
CA CYS A 234 -8.10 1.47 10.71
C CYS A 234 -8.82 1.62 12.05
N GLY A 235 -8.83 2.81 12.64
CA GLY A 235 -9.45 3.07 13.94
C GLY A 235 -10.99 3.16 13.88
N GLU A 236 -11.62 3.13 15.06
CA GLU A 236 -13.08 3.30 15.21
C GLU A 236 -13.54 4.70 14.79
N GLY A 237 -12.71 5.72 15.01
CA GLY A 237 -13.02 7.11 14.65
C GLY A 237 -13.17 7.37 13.15
N ALA A 238 -12.73 6.41 12.30
CA ALA A 238 -12.89 6.49 10.85
C ALA A 238 -14.06 5.63 10.32
N SER A 239 -15.00 5.20 11.17
CA SER A 239 -16.09 4.29 10.78
C SER A 239 -17.04 4.89 9.72
N ALA A 240 -17.16 6.20 9.63
CA ALA A 240 -17.94 6.90 8.60
C ALA A 240 -17.09 7.33 7.39
N VAL A 241 -15.78 7.01 7.37
CA VAL A 241 -14.88 7.34 6.29
C VAL A 241 -14.74 6.14 5.37
N THR A 242 -15.36 6.21 4.19
CA THR A 242 -15.28 5.16 3.15
C THR A 242 -15.28 5.78 1.75
N GLY A 243 -14.64 5.13 0.80
CA GLY A 243 -14.50 5.59 -0.59
C GLY A 243 -13.53 6.76 -0.78
N GLN A 244 -12.75 7.12 0.25
CA GLN A 244 -11.87 8.27 0.19
C GLN A 244 -10.48 7.90 -0.35
N ALA A 245 -9.87 8.86 -1.04
CA ALA A 245 -8.48 8.81 -1.47
C ALA A 245 -7.73 9.95 -0.78
N ILE A 246 -7.03 9.62 0.31
CA ILE A 246 -6.42 10.58 1.23
C ILE A 246 -4.96 10.80 0.84
N ALA A 247 -4.63 12.02 0.42
CA ALA A 247 -3.27 12.40 0.09
C ALA A 247 -2.42 12.60 1.37
N VAL A 248 -1.24 11.99 1.40
CA VAL A 248 -0.19 12.24 2.40
C VAL A 248 1.03 12.72 1.60
N ALA A 249 1.04 14.03 1.28
CA ALA A 249 1.92 14.56 0.24
C ALA A 249 2.37 16.02 0.49
N GLY A 250 2.21 16.52 1.71
CA GLY A 250 2.68 17.86 2.10
C GLY A 250 2.04 19.02 1.34
N GLY A 251 0.83 18.84 0.79
CA GLY A 251 0.09 19.86 0.03
C GLY A 251 0.32 19.80 -1.47
N GLU A 252 0.91 18.72 -2.00
CA GLU A 252 1.13 18.52 -3.43
C GLU A 252 -0.18 18.35 -4.24
N ILE A 253 -1.24 17.91 -3.58
CA ILE A 253 -2.59 17.67 -4.12
C ILE A 253 -3.59 18.47 -3.31
#